data_b65477857fc4ec76d962cac07e5cf564
#
_entry.id   b65477857fc4ec76d962cac07e5cf564
#
_cell.length_a   1.000
_cell.length_b   1.000
_cell.length_c   1.000
_cell.angle_alpha   90.00
_cell.angle_beta   90.00
_cell.angle_gamma   90.00
#
_symmetry.space_group_name_H-M   'P 1'
#
loop_
_entity.id
_entity.type
_entity.pdbx_description
1 polymer ?
#
loop_
_entity_poly.entity_id
_entity_poly.type
_entity_poly.pdbx_seq_one_letter_code
_entity_poly.pdbx_strand_id
1 'polypeptide(L)'
;MKLSMIIMTVLFCILTIGCQENINEGPNKHLINSQLVSSYNDIAMQNAIITQHTLFPYHFVTNGAELNELGRRDLAALTSHFMNHAGHLNIRRQNTPADVYEARVNMVHARLQEAGIDMERMSISDDMPGGSGITSERILVILAQPSKGASTGTSTSFTSGTR
;
A
#
# COMPACT_ATOMS: atom_id res chain seq x y z
N MET A 1 16.81 10.48 66.63
CA MET A 1 16.46 11.23 65.40
C MET A 1 17.46 11.04 64.26
N LYS A 2 18.78 11.04 64.46
CA LYS A 2 19.76 10.91 63.34
C LYS A 2 19.73 9.53 62.67
N LEU A 3 19.52 8.42 63.41
CA LEU A 3 19.50 7.09 62.81
C LEU A 3 18.26 6.84 61.93
N SER A 4 17.09 7.35 62.34
CA SER A 4 15.86 7.27 61.57
C SER A 4 15.94 8.04 60.26
N MET A 5 16.64 9.15 60.23
CA MET A 5 16.82 9.95 59.02
C MET A 5 17.77 9.27 57.99
N ILE A 6 18.80 8.55 58.45
CA ILE A 6 19.68 7.78 57.61
C ILE A 6 18.98 6.59 56.97
N ILE A 7 18.13 5.89 57.73
CA ILE A 7 17.34 4.75 57.20
C ILE A 7 16.38 5.23 56.13
N MET A 8 15.72 6.36 56.30
CA MET A 8 14.79 6.95 55.34
C MET A 8 15.50 7.33 54.02
N THR A 9 16.71 7.92 54.10
CA THR A 9 17.47 8.27 52.90
C THR A 9 17.96 7.06 52.12
N VAL A 10 18.44 6.02 52.84
CA VAL A 10 18.86 4.76 52.17
C VAL A 10 17.69 4.06 51.50
N LEU A 11 16.53 4.03 52.13
CA LEU A 11 15.29 3.44 51.59
C LEU A 11 14.82 4.20 50.33
N PHE A 12 14.96 5.53 50.33
CA PHE A 12 14.61 6.37 49.15
C PHE A 12 15.56 6.16 47.99
N CYS A 13 16.88 5.97 48.22
CA CYS A 13 17.85 5.64 47.18
C CYS A 13 17.63 4.28 46.50
N ILE A 14 17.11 3.30 47.27
CA ILE A 14 16.81 1.95 46.68
C ILE A 14 15.62 1.99 45.75
N LEU A 15 14.64 2.87 46.01
CA LEU A 15 13.42 3.03 45.18
C LEU A 15 13.69 3.77 43.85
N THR A 16 14.82 4.47 43.72
CA THR A 16 15.20 5.18 42.50
C THR A 16 16.07 4.36 41.54
N ILE A 17 16.47 3.13 41.91
CA ILE A 17 17.04 2.19 40.96
C ILE A 17 15.89 1.64 40.13
N GLY A 18 15.30 2.51 39.32
CA GLY A 18 14.40 2.12 38.26
C GLY A 18 15.14 1.14 37.35
N CYS A 19 14.50 0.06 36.98
CA CYS A 19 14.97 -0.87 35.97
C CYS A 19 15.40 -0.08 34.73
N GLN A 20 16.66 0.26 34.64
CA GLN A 20 17.27 0.62 33.40
C GLN A 20 17.37 -0.68 32.64
N GLU A 21 16.32 -0.99 31.89
CA GLU A 21 16.32 -2.07 30.91
C GLU A 21 17.51 -1.77 29.99
N ASN A 22 18.59 -2.49 30.21
CA ASN A 22 19.78 -2.40 29.39
C ASN A 22 19.41 -3.03 28.05
N ILE A 23 18.77 -2.19 27.20
CA ILE A 23 18.49 -2.55 25.82
C ILE A 23 19.86 -2.57 25.12
N ASN A 24 20.61 -3.62 25.39
CA ASN A 24 21.67 -4.07 24.51
C ASN A 24 20.96 -4.54 23.22
N GLU A 25 20.47 -3.56 22.44
CA GLU A 25 20.06 -3.81 21.08
C GLU A 25 21.32 -4.20 20.32
N GLY A 26 21.61 -5.49 20.32
CA GLY A 26 22.67 -6.03 19.49
C GLY A 26 22.44 -5.55 18.06
N PRO A 27 23.52 -5.31 17.28
CA PRO A 27 23.46 -4.79 15.90
C PRO A 27 22.49 -5.54 14.99
N ASN A 28 22.09 -6.75 15.36
CA ASN A 28 21.15 -7.58 14.61
C ASN A 28 19.67 -7.17 14.72
N LYS A 29 19.24 -6.51 15.81
CA LYS A 29 17.82 -6.10 15.93
C LYS A 29 17.43 -5.01 14.93
N HIS A 30 18.30 -4.04 14.67
CA HIS A 30 18.07 -3.00 13.67
C HIS A 30 18.01 -3.59 12.25
N LEU A 31 18.85 -4.56 11.96
CA LEU A 31 18.84 -5.26 10.66
C LEU A 31 17.57 -6.09 10.48
N ILE A 32 17.14 -6.83 11.49
CA ILE A 32 15.91 -7.63 11.45
C ILE A 32 14.69 -6.70 11.28
N ASN A 33 14.61 -5.61 12.03
CA ASN A 33 13.51 -4.65 11.93
C ASN A 33 13.47 -3.96 10.55
N SER A 34 14.62 -3.56 10.01
CA SER A 34 14.68 -2.94 8.69
C SER A 34 14.29 -3.92 7.58
N GLN A 35 14.72 -5.17 7.65
CA GLN A 35 14.34 -6.23 6.73
C GLN A 35 12.85 -6.54 6.80
N LEU A 36 12.28 -6.57 8.01
CA LEU A 36 10.86 -6.80 8.21
C LEU A 36 10.02 -5.67 7.59
N VAL A 37 10.38 -4.40 7.87
CA VAL A 37 9.71 -3.24 7.28
C VAL A 37 9.82 -3.24 5.76
N SER A 38 11.01 -3.56 5.22
CA SER A 38 11.22 -3.67 3.77
C SER A 38 10.31 -4.74 3.16
N SER A 39 10.22 -5.93 3.76
CA SER A 39 9.38 -7.01 3.26
C SER A 39 7.89 -6.67 3.29
N TYR A 40 7.41 -5.98 4.32
CA TYR A 40 6.02 -5.49 4.35
C TYR A 40 5.74 -4.46 3.26
N ASN A 41 6.67 -3.54 3.03
CA ASN A 41 6.53 -2.55 1.96
C ASN A 41 6.52 -3.21 0.58
N ASP A 42 7.37 -4.22 0.37
CA ASP A 42 7.42 -4.95 -0.90
C ASP A 42 6.11 -5.71 -1.16
N ILE A 43 5.56 -6.37 -0.15
CA ILE A 43 4.27 -7.06 -0.24
C ILE A 43 3.14 -6.05 -0.51
N ALA A 44 3.10 -4.92 0.20
CA ALA A 44 2.09 -3.90 -0.01
C ALA A 44 2.16 -3.30 -1.42
N MET A 45 3.37 -3.07 -1.93
CA MET A 45 3.61 -2.56 -3.28
C MET A 45 3.18 -3.57 -4.34
N GLN A 46 3.53 -4.86 -4.20
CA GLN A 46 3.08 -5.91 -5.12
C GLN A 46 1.56 -6.04 -5.14
N ASN A 47 0.91 -6.00 -3.98
CA ASN A 47 -0.55 -6.04 -3.89
C ASN A 47 -1.20 -4.83 -4.58
N ALA A 48 -0.61 -3.65 -4.47
CA ALA A 48 -1.09 -2.45 -5.16
C ALA A 48 -0.96 -2.60 -6.69
N ILE A 49 0.17 -3.09 -7.18
CA ILE A 49 0.41 -3.36 -8.61
C ILE A 49 -0.62 -4.39 -9.12
N ILE A 50 -0.79 -5.49 -8.41
CA ILE A 50 -1.75 -6.55 -8.76
C ILE A 50 -3.18 -6.01 -8.76
N THR A 51 -3.56 -5.20 -7.78
CA THR A 51 -4.92 -4.63 -7.70
C THR A 51 -5.21 -3.67 -8.86
N GLN A 52 -4.23 -2.91 -9.30
CA GLN A 52 -4.40 -1.97 -10.40
C GLN A 52 -4.43 -2.63 -11.78
N HIS A 53 -3.70 -3.73 -11.96
CA HIS A 53 -3.51 -4.41 -13.25
C HIS A 53 -3.23 -3.44 -14.41
N THR A 54 -2.40 -2.42 -14.17
CA THR A 54 -2.26 -1.30 -15.11
C THR A 54 -0.81 -0.88 -15.30
N LEU A 55 -0.42 -0.76 -16.56
CA LEU A 55 0.82 -0.12 -16.98
C LEU A 55 0.53 1.26 -17.56
N PHE A 56 1.20 2.27 -17.02
CA PHE A 56 1.09 3.65 -17.45
C PHE A 56 2.25 4.06 -18.37
N PRO A 57 2.16 5.17 -19.13
CA PRO A 57 3.23 5.64 -19.97
C PRO A 57 4.59 5.81 -19.28
N TYR A 58 4.61 6.12 -18.00
CA TYR A 58 5.84 6.27 -17.22
C TYR A 58 6.54 4.95 -16.88
N HIS A 59 5.92 3.79 -17.15
CA HIS A 59 6.55 2.46 -17.05
C HIS A 59 7.41 2.12 -18.29
N PHE A 60 7.31 2.95 -19.31
CA PHE A 60 8.05 2.75 -20.56
C PHE A 60 9.16 3.78 -20.70
N VAL A 61 10.13 3.47 -21.54
CA VAL A 61 11.14 4.43 -21.96
C VAL A 61 10.44 5.57 -22.73
N THR A 62 10.90 6.80 -22.52
CA THR A 62 10.30 7.98 -23.15
C THR A 62 10.29 7.83 -24.67
N ASN A 63 9.11 8.01 -25.27
CA ASN A 63 8.87 7.85 -26.71
C ASN A 63 9.23 6.46 -27.29
N GLY A 64 9.36 5.45 -26.42
CA GLY A 64 9.69 4.09 -26.83
C GLY A 64 8.65 3.07 -26.37
N ALA A 65 8.80 1.84 -26.88
CA ALA A 65 7.98 0.70 -26.49
C ALA A 65 8.58 -0.14 -25.35
N GLU A 66 9.87 0.02 -25.08
CA GLU A 66 10.56 -0.76 -24.07
C GLU A 66 10.17 -0.34 -22.66
N LEU A 67 10.08 -1.30 -21.74
CA LEU A 67 9.87 -1.04 -20.33
C LEU A 67 11.15 -0.50 -19.68
N ASN A 68 10.99 0.54 -18.88
CA ASN A 68 12.05 0.97 -17.98
C ASN A 68 12.15 0.01 -16.76
N GLU A 69 13.02 0.31 -15.81
CA GLU A 69 13.23 -0.53 -14.63
C GLU A 69 11.95 -0.71 -13.80
N LEU A 70 11.20 0.39 -13.57
CA LEU A 70 9.92 0.36 -12.88
C LEU A 70 8.91 -0.55 -13.59
N GLY A 71 8.76 -0.36 -14.92
CA GLY A 71 7.84 -1.15 -15.73
C GLY A 71 8.19 -2.63 -15.78
N ARG A 72 9.49 -2.96 -15.82
CA ARG A 72 9.93 -4.37 -15.76
C ARG A 72 9.58 -5.02 -14.43
N ARG A 73 9.79 -4.31 -13.31
CA ARG A 73 9.42 -4.78 -11.97
C ARG A 73 7.92 -5.01 -11.86
N ASP A 74 7.12 -4.03 -12.28
CA ASP A 74 5.67 -4.09 -12.17
C ASP A 74 5.08 -5.16 -13.10
N LEU A 75 5.61 -5.29 -14.33
CA LEU A 75 5.21 -6.39 -15.22
C LEU A 75 5.60 -7.76 -14.66
N ALA A 76 6.74 -7.91 -13.99
CA ALA A 76 7.13 -9.17 -13.36
C ALA A 76 6.15 -9.57 -12.23
N ALA A 77 5.69 -8.62 -11.41
CA ALA A 77 4.68 -8.87 -10.38
C ALA A 77 3.35 -9.30 -11.00
N LEU A 78 2.89 -8.61 -12.06
CA LEU A 78 1.69 -8.96 -12.81
C LEU A 78 1.80 -10.32 -13.50
N THR A 79 2.95 -10.62 -14.09
CA THR A 79 3.25 -11.92 -14.71
C THR A 79 3.09 -13.06 -13.69
N SER A 80 3.69 -12.93 -12.51
CA SER A 80 3.56 -13.92 -11.44
C SER A 80 2.11 -14.13 -11.01
N HIS A 81 1.31 -13.07 -10.99
CA HIS A 81 -0.12 -13.15 -10.70
C HIS A 81 -0.89 -13.88 -11.82
N PHE A 82 -0.67 -13.49 -13.08
CA PHE A 82 -1.39 -14.02 -14.23
C PHE A 82 -1.01 -15.46 -14.61
N MET A 83 0.12 -15.97 -14.13
CA MET A 83 0.43 -17.41 -14.28
C MET A 83 -0.65 -18.29 -13.65
N ASN A 84 -1.26 -17.85 -12.55
CA ASN A 84 -2.25 -18.62 -11.81
C ASN A 84 -3.68 -18.08 -11.96
N HIS A 85 -3.85 -16.87 -12.49
CA HIS A 85 -5.13 -16.19 -12.59
C HIS A 85 -5.38 -15.71 -14.02
N ALA A 86 -6.57 -15.94 -14.54
CA ALA A 86 -7.03 -15.23 -15.72
C ALA A 86 -7.30 -13.76 -15.36
N GLY A 87 -7.17 -12.86 -16.32
CA GLY A 87 -7.41 -11.47 -15.98
C GLY A 87 -7.33 -10.50 -17.15
N HIS A 88 -7.37 -9.25 -16.78
CA HIS A 88 -7.33 -8.12 -17.67
C HIS A 88 -6.15 -7.23 -17.31
N LEU A 89 -5.33 -6.86 -18.30
CA LEU A 89 -4.22 -5.94 -18.15
C LEU A 89 -4.53 -4.65 -18.89
N ASN A 90 -4.47 -3.54 -18.19
CA ASN A 90 -4.61 -2.23 -18.80
C ASN A 90 -3.25 -1.66 -19.20
N ILE A 91 -3.11 -1.21 -20.43
CA ILE A 91 -1.98 -0.41 -20.90
C ILE A 91 -2.51 0.97 -21.26
N ARG A 92 -2.22 1.97 -20.44
CA ARG A 92 -2.76 3.32 -20.62
C ARG A 92 -2.09 4.02 -21.79
N ARG A 93 -2.90 4.42 -22.76
CA ARG A 93 -2.42 5.18 -23.92
C ARG A 93 -2.12 6.62 -23.54
N GLN A 94 -3.05 7.30 -22.87
CA GLN A 94 -2.99 8.75 -22.62
C GLN A 94 -2.61 9.54 -23.88
N ASN A 95 -1.56 10.36 -23.81
CA ASN A 95 -1.07 11.17 -24.93
C ASN A 95 0.00 10.46 -25.79
N THR A 96 0.14 9.14 -25.66
CA THR A 96 1.11 8.38 -26.46
C THR A 96 0.64 8.28 -27.92
N PRO A 97 1.51 8.53 -28.92
CA PRO A 97 1.21 8.30 -30.34
C PRO A 97 0.73 6.87 -30.58
N ALA A 98 -0.13 6.69 -31.59
CA ALA A 98 -0.78 5.39 -31.82
C ALA A 98 0.20 4.27 -32.13
N ASP A 99 1.20 4.56 -32.97
CA ASP A 99 2.27 3.63 -33.37
C ASP A 99 3.11 3.17 -32.17
N VAL A 100 3.50 4.11 -31.29
CA VAL A 100 4.25 3.80 -30.07
C VAL A 100 3.36 3.01 -29.09
N TYR A 101 2.08 3.33 -28.99
CA TYR A 101 1.15 2.60 -28.13
C TYR A 101 0.99 1.14 -28.60
N GLU A 102 0.76 0.91 -29.88
CA GLU A 102 0.67 -0.44 -30.46
C GLU A 102 1.96 -1.23 -30.24
N ALA A 103 3.12 -0.60 -30.42
CA ALA A 103 4.40 -1.23 -30.15
C ALA A 103 4.55 -1.64 -28.67
N ARG A 104 4.04 -0.82 -27.72
CA ARG A 104 4.02 -1.15 -26.28
C ARG A 104 3.13 -2.34 -25.99
N VAL A 105 1.91 -2.36 -26.54
CA VAL A 105 0.99 -3.49 -26.39
C VAL A 105 1.61 -4.78 -26.92
N ASN A 106 2.17 -4.73 -28.11
CA ASN A 106 2.82 -5.90 -28.74
C ASN A 106 4.02 -6.40 -27.92
N MET A 107 4.84 -5.49 -27.39
CA MET A 107 5.99 -5.85 -26.56
C MET A 107 5.54 -6.49 -25.24
N VAL A 108 4.53 -5.93 -24.56
CA VAL A 108 4.00 -6.51 -23.32
C VAL A 108 3.37 -7.87 -23.59
N HIS A 109 2.59 -8.00 -24.66
CA HIS A 109 2.00 -9.26 -25.09
C HIS A 109 3.07 -10.34 -25.31
N ALA A 110 4.14 -10.01 -26.06
CA ALA A 110 5.24 -10.93 -26.29
C ALA A 110 5.93 -11.36 -24.97
N ARG A 111 6.14 -10.43 -24.03
CA ARG A 111 6.74 -10.73 -22.73
C ARG A 111 5.88 -11.66 -21.87
N LEU A 112 4.56 -11.47 -21.87
CA LEU A 112 3.64 -12.35 -21.17
C LEU A 112 3.62 -13.74 -21.78
N GLN A 113 3.64 -13.82 -23.11
CA GLN A 113 3.70 -15.08 -23.84
C GLN A 113 5.03 -15.82 -23.61
N GLU A 114 6.17 -15.12 -23.64
CA GLU A 114 7.49 -15.67 -23.30
C GLU A 114 7.55 -16.24 -21.89
N ALA A 115 6.81 -15.62 -20.95
CA ALA A 115 6.68 -16.11 -19.58
C ALA A 115 5.76 -17.32 -19.44
N GLY A 116 5.14 -17.80 -20.52
CA GLY A 116 4.25 -18.97 -20.52
C GLY A 116 2.81 -18.68 -20.16
N ILE A 117 2.39 -17.42 -20.19
CA ILE A 117 0.99 -17.05 -19.93
C ILE A 117 0.15 -17.36 -21.19
N ASP A 118 -0.94 -18.09 -20.97
CA ASP A 118 -1.93 -18.34 -22.02
C ASP A 118 -2.71 -17.05 -22.31
N MET A 119 -2.46 -16.51 -23.51
CA MET A 119 -3.07 -15.25 -23.95
C MET A 119 -4.58 -15.37 -24.24
N GLU A 120 -5.13 -16.60 -24.37
CA GLU A 120 -6.59 -16.79 -24.48
C GLU A 120 -7.30 -16.48 -23.16
N ARG A 121 -6.57 -16.56 -22.03
CA ARG A 121 -7.07 -16.26 -20.68
C ARG A 121 -6.89 -14.81 -20.27
N MET A 122 -6.24 -14.02 -21.13
CA MET A 122 -5.87 -12.64 -20.87
C MET A 122 -6.50 -11.68 -21.85
N SER A 123 -6.88 -10.51 -21.41
CA SER A 123 -7.24 -9.40 -22.27
C SER A 123 -6.38 -8.18 -21.97
N ILE A 124 -5.99 -7.47 -23.02
CA ILE A 124 -5.23 -6.22 -22.90
C ILE A 124 -6.06 -5.09 -23.50
N SER A 125 -6.26 -4.01 -22.75
CA SER A 125 -7.01 -2.83 -23.21
C SER A 125 -6.44 -1.52 -22.65
N ASP A 126 -7.08 -0.41 -23.00
CA ASP A 126 -6.82 0.94 -22.49
C ASP A 126 -7.97 1.39 -21.58
N ASP A 127 -8.38 0.56 -20.63
CA ASP A 127 -9.44 0.88 -19.69
C ASP A 127 -8.92 1.62 -18.45
N MET A 128 -9.85 2.21 -17.70
CA MET A 128 -9.50 2.88 -16.44
C MET A 128 -8.95 1.87 -15.41
N PRO A 129 -7.92 2.24 -14.62
CA PRO A 129 -7.38 1.38 -13.58
C PRO A 129 -8.45 0.99 -12.55
N GLY A 130 -8.37 -0.24 -12.05
CA GLY A 130 -9.21 -0.66 -10.93
C GLY A 130 -10.49 -1.38 -11.30
N GLY A 131 -10.57 -1.97 -12.50
CA GLY A 131 -11.75 -2.75 -12.91
C GLY A 131 -13.00 -1.87 -12.98
N SER A 132 -14.18 -2.43 -12.80
CA SER A 132 -15.43 -1.67 -12.72
C SER A 132 -15.37 -0.69 -11.53
N GLY A 133 -14.76 0.47 -11.74
CA GLY A 133 -14.78 1.55 -10.77
C GLY A 133 -16.23 1.85 -10.38
N ILE A 134 -16.45 2.19 -9.12
CA ILE A 134 -17.78 2.65 -8.69
C ILE A 134 -18.11 3.87 -9.54
N THR A 135 -19.14 3.79 -10.37
CA THR A 135 -19.58 4.92 -11.19
C THR A 135 -19.86 6.11 -10.28
N SER A 136 -19.63 7.32 -10.78
CA SER A 136 -19.89 8.56 -10.01
C SER A 136 -21.34 8.62 -9.49
N GLU A 137 -22.28 8.07 -10.25
CA GLU A 137 -23.68 7.94 -9.84
C GLU A 137 -23.84 7.04 -8.61
N ARG A 138 -23.12 5.92 -8.56
CA ARG A 138 -23.16 4.99 -7.42
C ARG A 138 -22.50 5.59 -6.19
N ILE A 139 -21.43 6.38 -6.38
CA ILE A 139 -20.81 7.15 -5.29
C ILE A 139 -21.80 8.15 -4.72
N LEU A 140 -22.53 8.89 -5.56
CA LEU A 140 -23.55 9.84 -5.12
C LEU A 140 -24.68 9.16 -4.35
N VAL A 141 -25.11 7.98 -4.78
CA VAL A 141 -26.12 7.18 -4.04
C VAL A 141 -25.60 6.74 -2.68
N ILE A 142 -24.32 6.31 -2.58
CA ILE A 142 -23.71 5.91 -1.30
C ILE A 142 -23.60 7.12 -0.37
N LEU A 143 -23.20 8.27 -0.87
CA LEU A 143 -23.08 9.51 -0.09
C LEU A 143 -24.44 10.10 0.31
N ALA A 144 -25.48 9.88 -0.51
CA ALA A 144 -26.84 10.32 -0.23
C ALA A 144 -27.58 9.41 0.77
N GLN A 145 -27.08 8.20 1.04
CA GLN A 145 -27.66 7.33 2.05
C GLN A 145 -27.37 7.91 3.45
N PRO A 146 -28.39 8.26 4.25
CA PRO A 146 -28.17 8.66 5.63
C PRO A 146 -27.43 7.53 6.36
N SER A 147 -26.31 7.84 6.97
CA SER A 147 -25.52 6.88 7.74
C SER A 147 -26.39 6.29 8.86
N LYS A 148 -26.92 5.11 8.66
CA LYS A 148 -27.61 4.32 9.70
C LYS A 148 -26.56 3.83 10.70
N GLY A 149 -26.06 4.71 11.57
CA GLY A 149 -25.04 4.27 12.51
C GLY A 149 -24.35 5.34 13.35
N ALA A 150 -24.92 6.52 13.50
CA ALA A 150 -24.51 7.43 14.56
C ALA A 150 -25.61 7.49 15.60
N SER A 151 -25.74 6.44 16.43
CA SER A 151 -26.58 6.44 17.59
C SER A 151 -25.96 7.32 18.69
N THR A 152 -26.64 8.40 18.98
CA THR A 152 -26.84 8.93 20.32
C THR A 152 -25.59 9.23 21.15
N GLY A 153 -24.94 10.37 20.85
CA GLY A 153 -24.17 11.10 21.87
C GLY A 153 -25.15 11.91 22.71
N THR A 154 -25.34 11.51 23.97
CA THR A 154 -26.10 12.19 24.99
C THR A 154 -25.64 13.64 25.13
N SER A 155 -26.47 14.59 24.76
CA SER A 155 -26.29 16.00 25.05
C SER A 155 -26.57 16.27 26.52
N THR A 156 -25.53 16.32 27.35
CA THR A 156 -25.59 16.91 28.66
C THR A 156 -25.69 18.43 28.53
N SER A 157 -26.88 18.95 28.71
CA SER A 157 -27.15 20.37 28.82
C SER A 157 -26.54 20.89 30.14
N PHE A 158 -25.50 21.71 30.06
CA PHE A 158 -25.02 22.51 31.18
C PHE A 158 -25.96 23.73 31.36
N THR A 159 -26.77 23.66 32.39
CA THR A 159 -27.55 24.82 32.86
C THR A 159 -26.63 25.74 33.64
N SER A 160 -26.30 26.90 33.09
CA SER A 160 -25.62 27.98 33.82
C SER A 160 -26.61 28.63 34.74
N GLY A 161 -26.51 28.37 36.06
CA GLY A 161 -27.21 29.11 37.11
C GLY A 161 -26.49 30.43 37.39
N THR A 162 -27.16 31.50 37.06
CA THR A 162 -26.83 32.87 37.53
C THR A 162 -27.19 33.04 38.98
N ARG A 163 -26.23 33.45 39.79
CA ARG A 163 -26.44 34.31 40.97
C ARG A 163 -25.23 35.13 41.25
#